data_666d4959d4e4fb66cd5e4d221eed621d
#
_entry.id   666d4959d4e4fb66cd5e4d221eed621d
#
_cell.length_a   1.000
_cell.length_b   1.000
_cell.length_c   1.000
_cell.angle_alpha   90.00
_cell.angle_beta   90.00
_cell.angle_gamma   90.00
#
_symmetry.space_group_name_H-M   'P 1'
#
loop_
_entity.id
_entity.type
_entity.pdbx_description
1 polymer ?
#
loop_
_entity_poly.entity_id
_entity_poly.type
_entity_poly.pdbx_seq_one_letter_code
_entity_poly.pdbx_strand_id
1 'polypeptide(L)'
;MNITLLYAGKPYVQKIPTDATVGFVRELLHERFSIPLERVELHINLLPLPLQPFPDEMNMLDVYPFLEGKHEFRLYRKIEIWIKIVSSGERYGLLVNENLTAAFLYAILTSNGIDIKHKLLYYPENQPIDDSLLLWGCGIREGSELYLK
;
A
#
# COMPACT_ATOMS: atom_id res chain seq x y z
N MET A 1 -11.39 15.31 17.82
CA MET A 1 -10.60 16.07 16.81
C MET A 1 -10.94 15.65 15.40
N ASN A 2 -10.65 16.50 14.44
CA ASN A 2 -10.86 16.16 13.04
C ASN A 2 -9.52 15.85 12.38
N ILE A 3 -9.49 14.79 11.57
CA ILE A 3 -8.35 14.48 10.71
C ILE A 3 -8.77 14.61 9.25
N THR A 4 -7.85 15.02 8.42
CA THR A 4 -8.05 15.04 6.97
C THR A 4 -7.41 13.80 6.36
N LEU A 5 -8.20 13.10 5.55
CA LEU A 5 -7.78 11.87 4.88
C LEU A 5 -7.74 12.11 3.38
N LEU A 6 -6.69 11.67 2.74
CA LEU A 6 -6.62 11.60 1.29
C LEU A 6 -6.82 10.14 0.86
N TYR A 7 -7.90 9.89 0.13
CA TYR A 7 -8.22 8.55 -0.38
C TYR A 7 -8.63 8.64 -1.84
N ALA A 8 -7.98 7.85 -2.68
CA ALA A 8 -8.23 7.83 -4.13
C ALA A 8 -8.17 9.24 -4.76
N GLY A 9 -7.24 10.08 -4.28
CA GLY A 9 -7.03 11.45 -4.77
C GLY A 9 -8.04 12.48 -4.25
N LYS A 10 -8.95 12.11 -3.34
CA LYS A 10 -9.97 13.01 -2.79
C LYS A 10 -9.76 13.23 -1.30
N PRO A 11 -9.94 14.46 -0.79
CA PRO A 11 -9.87 14.74 0.63
C PRO A 11 -11.19 14.39 1.32
N TYR A 12 -11.08 13.84 2.52
CA TYR A 12 -12.20 13.53 3.41
C TYR A 12 -11.86 14.02 4.81
N VAL A 13 -12.85 14.50 5.53
CA VAL A 13 -12.71 14.85 6.95
C VAL A 13 -13.33 13.73 7.78
N GLN A 14 -12.59 13.28 8.79
CA GLN A 14 -13.06 12.27 9.73
C GLN A 14 -12.92 12.80 11.15
N LYS A 15 -14.04 12.80 11.88
CA LYS A 15 -14.05 13.14 13.31
C LYS A 15 -13.66 11.90 14.10
N ILE A 16 -12.72 12.06 15.03
CA ILE A 16 -12.26 10.99 15.90
C ILE A 16 -12.16 11.48 17.35
N PRO A 17 -12.30 10.59 18.35
CA PRO A 17 -12.01 10.93 19.75
C PRO A 17 -10.52 11.33 19.93
N THR A 18 -10.25 12.16 20.92
CA THR A 18 -8.87 12.61 21.20
C THR A 18 -7.96 11.50 21.72
N ASP A 19 -8.54 10.44 22.26
CA ASP A 19 -7.83 9.25 22.76
C ASP A 19 -7.83 8.08 21.73
N ALA A 20 -8.24 8.34 20.49
CA ALA A 20 -8.30 7.32 19.46
C ALA A 20 -6.91 6.75 19.16
N THR A 21 -6.85 5.44 18.98
CA THR A 21 -5.66 4.75 18.47
C THR A 21 -5.71 4.64 16.94
N VAL A 22 -4.57 4.33 16.34
CA VAL A 22 -4.51 4.04 14.90
C VAL A 22 -5.46 2.90 14.52
N GLY A 23 -5.51 1.85 15.35
CA GLY A 23 -6.42 0.72 15.11
C GLY A 23 -7.88 1.13 15.12
N PHE A 24 -8.28 2.01 16.05
CA PHE A 24 -9.64 2.55 16.09
C PHE A 24 -9.98 3.31 14.81
N VAL A 25 -9.05 4.15 14.33
CA VAL A 25 -9.24 4.90 13.08
C VAL A 25 -9.32 3.96 11.89
N ARG A 26 -8.50 2.93 11.83
CA ARG A 26 -8.57 1.92 10.76
C ARG A 26 -9.93 1.23 10.72
N GLU A 27 -10.50 0.89 11.87
CA GLU A 27 -11.84 0.30 11.94
C GLU A 27 -12.92 1.26 11.42
N LEU A 28 -12.85 2.53 11.79
CA LEU A 28 -13.76 3.55 11.25
C LEU A 28 -13.67 3.65 9.74
N LEU A 29 -12.46 3.63 9.19
CA LEU A 29 -12.22 3.74 7.76
C LEU A 29 -12.63 2.48 7.01
N HIS A 30 -12.43 1.31 7.63
CA HIS A 30 -12.95 0.05 7.12
C HIS A 30 -14.48 0.12 6.90
N GLU A 31 -15.20 0.62 7.89
CA GLU A 31 -16.66 0.77 7.79
C GLU A 31 -17.06 1.85 6.78
N ARG A 32 -16.42 3.01 6.84
CA ARG A 32 -16.76 4.15 6.00
C ARG A 32 -16.55 3.89 4.51
N PHE A 33 -15.44 3.24 4.15
CA PHE A 33 -15.05 3.03 2.75
C PHE A 33 -15.29 1.60 2.27
N SER A 34 -15.84 0.73 3.11
CA SER A 34 -16.11 -0.67 2.78
C SER A 34 -14.89 -1.43 2.28
N ILE A 35 -13.73 -1.14 2.89
CA ILE A 35 -12.47 -1.84 2.61
C ILE A 35 -12.27 -2.91 3.68
N PRO A 36 -11.95 -4.17 3.34
CA PRO A 36 -11.63 -5.18 4.36
C PRO A 36 -10.56 -4.68 5.33
N LEU A 37 -10.73 -4.91 6.64
CA LEU A 37 -9.87 -4.34 7.67
C LEU A 37 -8.40 -4.71 7.46
N GLU A 38 -8.11 -5.93 7.06
CA GLU A 38 -6.75 -6.41 6.77
C GLU A 38 -6.11 -5.72 5.56
N ARG A 39 -6.89 -4.98 4.78
CA ARG A 39 -6.43 -4.26 3.59
C ARG A 39 -6.33 -2.75 3.79
N VAL A 40 -6.75 -2.24 4.95
CA VAL A 40 -6.70 -0.80 5.26
C VAL A 40 -5.32 -0.45 5.83
N GLU A 41 -4.63 0.49 5.22
CA GLU A 41 -3.39 1.05 5.76
C GLU A 41 -3.51 2.56 5.90
N LEU A 42 -3.06 3.08 7.04
CA LEU A 42 -3.02 4.51 7.33
C LEU A 42 -1.57 4.98 7.36
N HIS A 43 -1.25 5.97 6.54
CA HIS A 43 0.09 6.55 6.41
C HIS A 43 0.06 8.06 6.57
N ILE A 44 1.18 8.63 6.98
CA ILE A 44 1.38 10.09 6.95
C ILE A 44 1.94 10.50 5.59
N ASN A 45 1.51 11.66 5.12
CA ASN A 45 1.95 12.22 3.84
C ASN A 45 3.28 12.97 3.95
N LEU A 46 4.25 12.49 4.74
CA LEU A 46 5.46 13.27 5.00
C LEU A 46 6.75 12.72 4.40
N LEU A 47 6.78 11.48 3.92
CA LEU A 47 8.08 10.90 3.59
C LEU A 47 8.08 10.16 2.26
N PRO A 48 9.20 10.30 1.53
CA PRO A 48 9.51 9.31 0.52
C PRO A 48 9.72 7.95 1.20
N LEU A 49 9.38 6.93 0.51
CA LEU A 49 9.41 5.51 0.84
C LEU A 49 10.66 5.02 1.61
N PRO A 50 10.56 3.89 2.31
CA PRO A 50 9.39 3.00 2.43
C PRO A 50 8.47 3.47 3.54
N LEU A 51 7.19 3.58 3.23
CA LEU A 51 6.18 3.93 4.21
C LEU A 51 5.79 2.68 4.99
N GLN A 52 6.07 2.68 6.28
CA GLN A 52 5.55 1.67 7.19
C GLN A 52 4.23 2.18 7.74
N PRO A 53 3.17 1.35 7.77
CA PRO A 53 1.95 1.75 8.44
C PRO A 53 2.19 1.91 9.94
N PHE A 54 1.45 2.81 10.59
CA PHE A 54 1.54 2.97 12.03
C PHE A 54 1.00 1.74 12.76
N PRO A 55 1.61 1.35 13.91
CA PRO A 55 1.07 0.29 14.73
C PRO A 55 -0.33 0.63 15.25
N ASP A 56 -1.21 -0.35 15.32
CA ASP A 56 -2.59 -0.16 15.75
C ASP A 56 -2.74 0.39 17.16
N GLU A 57 -1.82 0.06 18.06
CA GLU A 57 -1.82 0.49 19.45
C GLU A 57 -1.32 1.92 19.65
N MET A 58 -0.77 2.55 18.65
CA MET A 58 -0.27 3.91 18.72
C MET A 58 -1.42 4.92 18.84
N ASN A 59 -1.32 5.88 19.74
CA ASN A 59 -2.30 6.94 19.84
C ASN A 59 -2.17 7.94 18.71
N MET A 60 -3.29 8.40 18.20
CA MET A 60 -3.30 9.41 17.12
C MET A 60 -2.61 10.71 17.54
N LEU A 61 -2.69 11.08 18.82
CA LEU A 61 -1.98 12.26 19.33
C LEU A 61 -0.45 12.12 19.25
N ASP A 62 0.08 10.90 19.35
CA ASP A 62 1.51 10.63 19.21
C ASP A 62 1.96 10.68 17.74
N VAL A 63 1.03 10.46 16.83
CA VAL A 63 1.26 10.61 15.38
C VAL A 63 1.27 12.08 14.97
N TYR A 64 0.50 12.91 15.65
CA TYR A 64 0.30 14.32 15.35
C TYR A 64 1.59 15.16 15.25
N PRO A 65 2.59 15.00 16.15
CA PRO A 65 3.82 15.79 16.08
C PRO A 65 4.59 15.63 14.77
N PHE A 66 4.40 14.52 14.07
CA PHE A 66 5.07 14.25 12.78
C PHE A 66 4.41 14.98 11.61
N LEU A 67 3.29 15.65 11.83
CA LEU A 67 2.51 16.28 10.76
C LEU A 67 2.81 17.75 10.56
N GLU A 68 3.69 18.36 11.37
CA GLU A 68 4.08 19.80 11.29
C GLU A 68 2.88 20.74 11.08
N GLY A 69 1.77 20.50 11.80
CA GLY A 69 0.55 21.27 11.70
C GLY A 69 -0.32 20.98 10.49
N LYS A 70 0.08 20.06 9.63
CA LYS A 70 -0.74 19.54 8.54
C LYS A 70 -1.29 18.18 8.94
N HIS A 71 -2.58 18.09 9.16
CA HIS A 71 -3.25 16.88 9.63
C HIS A 71 -3.79 16.07 8.46
N GLU A 72 -2.92 15.76 7.50
CA GLU A 72 -3.28 15.00 6.32
C GLU A 72 -2.72 13.60 6.41
N PHE A 73 -3.61 12.63 6.40
CA PHE A 73 -3.28 11.21 6.34
C PHE A 73 -3.63 10.67 4.97
N ARG A 74 -2.87 9.70 4.50
CA ARG A 74 -3.23 8.96 3.30
C ARG A 74 -3.76 7.60 3.70
N LEU A 75 -4.93 7.29 3.18
CA LEU A 75 -5.53 5.98 3.30
C LEU A 75 -5.16 5.17 2.07
N TYR A 76 -4.49 4.05 2.29
CA TYR A 76 -4.13 3.15 1.23
C TYR A 76 -4.81 1.80 1.42
N ARG A 77 -5.02 1.14 0.30
CA ARG A 77 -5.58 -0.19 0.24
C ARG A 77 -4.52 -1.17 -0.21
N LYS A 78 -4.46 -2.32 0.46
CA LYS A 78 -3.71 -3.45 -0.08
C LYS A 78 -4.53 -4.10 -1.17
N ILE A 79 -3.86 -4.49 -2.23
CA ILE A 79 -4.45 -5.23 -3.35
C ILE A 79 -3.80 -6.60 -3.47
N GLU A 80 -4.56 -7.57 -3.92
CA GLU A 80 -4.02 -8.88 -4.27
C GLU A 80 -3.55 -8.87 -5.72
N ILE A 81 -2.30 -9.27 -5.93
CA ILE A 81 -1.72 -9.44 -7.25
C ILE A 81 -1.13 -10.85 -7.37
N TRP A 82 -0.95 -11.30 -8.59
CA TRP A 82 -0.38 -12.59 -8.89
C TRP A 82 0.94 -12.42 -9.61
N ILE A 83 1.93 -13.22 -9.22
CA ILE A 83 3.24 -13.26 -9.89
C ILE A 83 3.37 -14.63 -10.53
N LYS A 84 3.46 -14.65 -11.84
CA LYS A 84 3.72 -15.88 -12.58
C LYS A 84 5.19 -15.95 -12.97
N ILE A 85 5.87 -16.99 -12.53
CA ILE A 85 7.25 -17.26 -12.95
C ILE A 85 7.16 -18.04 -14.28
N VAL A 86 7.53 -17.38 -15.37
CA VAL A 86 7.33 -17.95 -16.70
C VAL A 86 8.13 -19.22 -16.91
N SER A 87 9.38 -19.27 -16.39
CA SER A 87 10.25 -20.43 -16.58
C SER A 87 9.75 -21.70 -15.90
N SER A 88 9.08 -21.60 -14.76
CA SER A 88 8.57 -22.75 -14.01
C SER A 88 7.06 -22.95 -14.09
N GLY A 89 6.32 -21.92 -14.51
CA GLY A 89 4.86 -21.91 -14.52
C GLY A 89 4.22 -21.69 -13.13
N GLU A 90 5.02 -21.51 -12.10
CA GLU A 90 4.50 -21.27 -10.75
C GLU A 90 3.84 -19.90 -10.62
N ARG A 91 2.78 -19.84 -9.83
CA ARG A 91 2.07 -18.59 -9.50
C ARG A 91 2.07 -18.36 -8.00
N TYR A 92 2.30 -17.10 -7.62
CA TYR A 92 2.25 -16.68 -6.23
C TYR A 92 1.27 -15.53 -6.08
N GLY A 93 0.38 -15.63 -5.10
CA GLY A 93 -0.50 -14.53 -4.70
C GLY A 93 0.20 -13.67 -3.64
N LEU A 94 0.18 -12.35 -3.84
CA LEU A 94 0.76 -11.40 -2.90
C LEU A 94 -0.27 -10.32 -2.56
N LEU A 95 -0.31 -9.95 -1.29
CA LEU A 95 -1.07 -8.81 -0.83
C LEU A 95 -0.11 -7.64 -0.64
N VAL A 96 -0.25 -6.59 -1.44
CA VAL A 96 0.69 -5.46 -1.48
C VAL A 96 -0.06 -4.13 -1.45
N ASN A 97 0.60 -3.09 -0.93
CA ASN A 97 0.06 -1.74 -0.98
C ASN A 97 0.05 -1.24 -2.43
N GLU A 98 -1.08 -0.73 -2.89
CA GLU A 98 -1.25 -0.24 -4.27
C GLU A 98 -0.31 0.92 -4.64
N ASN A 99 0.30 1.57 -3.65
CA ASN A 99 1.25 2.66 -3.84
C ASN A 99 2.72 2.25 -3.70
N LEU A 100 3.01 0.95 -3.71
CA LEU A 100 4.38 0.49 -3.83
C LEU A 100 4.93 0.79 -5.21
N THR A 101 6.24 1.04 -5.28
CA THR A 101 6.96 1.04 -6.56
C THR A 101 7.30 -0.39 -6.98
N ALA A 102 7.53 -0.60 -8.26
CA ALA A 102 8.00 -1.90 -8.74
C ALA A 102 9.35 -2.28 -8.14
N ALA A 103 10.23 -1.30 -7.85
CA ALA A 103 11.48 -1.55 -7.16
C ALA A 103 11.28 -2.23 -5.80
N PHE A 104 10.28 -1.79 -5.02
CA PHE A 104 9.94 -2.43 -3.76
C PHE A 104 9.34 -3.81 -3.93
N LEU A 105 8.61 -4.02 -5.01
CA LEU A 105 8.04 -5.33 -5.30
C LEU A 105 9.14 -6.39 -5.47
N TYR A 106 10.25 -6.05 -6.11
CA TYR A 106 11.41 -6.96 -6.21
C TYR A 106 11.95 -7.34 -4.83
N ALA A 107 12.03 -6.39 -3.90
CA ALA A 107 12.46 -6.66 -2.53
C ALA A 107 11.50 -7.62 -1.82
N ILE A 108 10.19 -7.44 -2.01
CA ILE A 108 9.16 -8.32 -1.45
C ILE A 108 9.30 -9.74 -2.02
N LEU A 109 9.50 -9.88 -3.33
CA LEU A 109 9.69 -11.17 -3.97
C LEU A 109 10.90 -11.90 -3.39
N THR A 110 12.02 -11.19 -3.25
CA THR A 110 13.23 -11.75 -2.65
C THR A 110 13.00 -12.20 -1.21
N SER A 111 12.31 -11.40 -0.40
CA SER A 111 12.01 -11.74 0.99
C SER A 111 11.07 -12.94 1.12
N ASN A 112 10.28 -13.24 0.08
CA ASN A 112 9.43 -14.43 0.02
C ASN A 112 10.13 -15.64 -0.60
N GLY A 113 11.43 -15.56 -0.82
CA GLY A 113 12.23 -16.69 -1.35
C GLY A 113 12.11 -16.88 -2.86
N ILE A 114 11.55 -15.92 -3.59
CA ILE A 114 11.45 -15.98 -5.04
C ILE A 114 12.75 -15.49 -5.66
N ASP A 115 13.38 -16.31 -6.51
CA ASP A 115 14.59 -15.94 -7.21
C ASP A 115 14.30 -14.97 -8.35
N ILE A 116 14.83 -13.75 -8.22
CA ILE A 116 14.66 -12.69 -9.23
C ILE A 116 15.93 -12.46 -10.05
N LYS A 117 16.98 -13.25 -9.83
CA LYS A 117 18.28 -13.06 -10.48
C LYS A 117 18.15 -13.16 -11.99
N HIS A 118 18.60 -12.12 -12.70
CA HIS A 118 18.50 -12.00 -14.16
C HIS A 118 17.07 -12.03 -14.71
N LYS A 119 16.09 -11.67 -13.88
CA LYS A 119 14.67 -11.62 -14.26
C LYS A 119 14.11 -10.22 -14.07
N LEU A 120 13.12 -9.90 -14.89
CA LEU A 120 12.37 -8.64 -14.80
C LEU A 120 10.88 -8.95 -14.69
N LEU A 121 10.15 -8.00 -14.11
CA LEU A 121 8.69 -8.04 -14.07
C LEU A 121 8.09 -7.37 -15.31
N TYR A 122 7.05 -7.97 -15.84
CA TYR A 122 6.30 -7.50 -17.00
C TYR A 122 4.81 -7.37 -16.67
N TYR A 123 4.22 -6.27 -17.12
CA TYR A 123 2.78 -6.07 -17.06
C TYR A 123 2.37 -5.00 -18.08
N PRO A 124 1.46 -5.31 -19.03
CA PRO A 124 1.01 -6.66 -19.39
C PRO A 124 2.16 -7.58 -19.84
N GLU A 125 1.85 -8.79 -20.23
CA GLU A 125 2.79 -9.91 -20.39
C GLU A 125 4.14 -9.58 -21.09
N ASN A 126 4.13 -8.68 -22.06
CA ASN A 126 5.31 -8.34 -22.86
C ASN A 126 5.85 -6.93 -22.61
N GLN A 127 5.33 -6.23 -21.61
CA GLN A 127 5.72 -4.87 -21.31
C GLN A 127 6.54 -4.84 -20.03
N PRO A 128 7.86 -4.51 -20.08
CA PRO A 128 8.65 -4.35 -18.87
C PRO A 128 8.07 -3.24 -17.97
N ILE A 129 8.04 -3.50 -16.67
CA ILE A 129 7.56 -2.51 -15.70
C ILE A 129 8.66 -1.49 -15.43
N ASP A 130 8.31 -0.20 -15.42
CA ASP A 130 9.20 0.87 -14.98
C ASP A 130 9.33 0.82 -13.46
N ASP A 131 10.54 0.58 -12.95
CA ASP A 131 10.80 0.42 -11.52
C ASP A 131 10.54 1.69 -10.70
N SER A 132 10.58 2.86 -11.33
CA SER A 132 10.36 4.14 -10.66
C SER A 132 8.89 4.49 -10.49
N LEU A 133 8.00 3.83 -11.22
CA LEU A 133 6.57 4.11 -11.14
C LEU A 133 5.92 3.31 -10.01
N LEU A 134 4.84 3.88 -9.45
CA LEU A 134 3.96 3.16 -8.54
C LEU A 134 3.23 2.05 -9.31
N LEU A 135 2.84 0.99 -8.63
CA LEU A 135 2.08 -0.10 -9.25
C LEU A 135 0.82 0.43 -9.95
N TRP A 136 0.13 1.37 -9.31
CA TRP A 136 -1.01 2.06 -9.91
C TRP A 136 -0.65 2.75 -11.23
N GLY A 137 0.51 3.43 -11.29
CA GLY A 137 1.01 4.09 -12.50
C GLY A 137 1.33 3.12 -13.64
N CYS A 138 1.63 1.87 -13.30
CA CYS A 138 1.86 0.80 -14.28
C CYS A 138 0.57 0.15 -14.78
N GLY A 139 -0.59 0.57 -14.27
CA GLY A 139 -1.87 -0.05 -14.61
C GLY A 139 -2.24 -1.27 -13.79
N ILE A 140 -1.46 -1.59 -12.76
CA ILE A 140 -1.67 -2.76 -11.91
C ILE A 140 -2.81 -2.50 -10.93
N ARG A 141 -3.77 -3.43 -10.85
CA ARG A 141 -4.98 -3.34 -10.03
C ARG A 141 -5.21 -4.64 -9.29
N GLU A 142 -6.27 -4.68 -8.48
CA GLU A 142 -6.72 -5.92 -7.81
C GLU A 142 -6.87 -7.04 -8.83
N GLY A 143 -6.23 -8.18 -8.56
CA GLY A 143 -6.29 -9.35 -9.41
C GLY A 143 -5.34 -9.35 -10.61
N SER A 144 -4.55 -8.30 -10.82
CA SER A 144 -3.58 -8.26 -11.91
C SER A 144 -2.57 -9.39 -11.80
N GLU A 145 -2.20 -9.97 -12.93
CA GLU A 145 -1.15 -10.98 -13.03
C GLU A 145 0.10 -10.36 -13.66
N LEU A 146 1.20 -10.38 -12.93
CA LEU A 146 2.51 -9.93 -13.40
C LEU A 146 3.34 -11.14 -13.79
N TYR A 147 4.25 -10.94 -14.73
CA TYR A 147 5.09 -12.00 -15.27
C TYR A 147 6.54 -11.74 -14.92
N LEU A 148 7.16 -12.72 -14.28
CA LEU A 148 8.59 -12.70 -13.94
C LEU A 148 9.35 -13.58 -14.92
N LYS A 149 10.17 -12.94 -15.75
CA LYS A 149 10.93 -13.67 -16.80
C LYS A 149 12.23 -12.99 -17.20
#